data_cc86d7a1bbcfc4becf13a0c80b472986
#
_entry.id   cc86d7a1bbcfc4becf13a0c80b472986
#
_cell.length_a   1.000
_cell.length_b   1.000
_cell.length_c   1.000
_cell.angle_alpha   90.00
_cell.angle_beta   90.00
_cell.angle_gamma   90.00
#
_symmetry.space_group_name_H-M   'P 1'
#
loop_
_entity.id
_entity.type
_entity.pdbx_description
1 polymer ?
#
loop_
_entity_poly.entity_id
_entity_poly.type
_entity_poly.pdbx_seq_one_letter_code
_entity_poly.pdbx_strand_id
1 'polypeptide(L)'
;MYRLLSLFVLVLPLGCGSSGIPVAKVSGRITYLGLPVANASVSFVPDKIGTIPALGKTDADGRYTLNTYGASDGAPVGWCRVAISLTGPPPPLPEHLAKAEAAAETMQMPGKPLIPKKYFSAETSKLKVEVKSGSNEFDFALEGDLKP
;
A
#
# COMPACT_ATOMS: atom_id res chain seq x y z
N MET A 1 12.92 -33.11 62.11
CA MET A 1 13.64 -33.01 60.83
C MET A 1 12.55 -32.95 59.72
N TYR A 2 12.10 -31.76 59.35
CA TYR A 2 11.10 -31.56 58.28
C TYR A 2 11.82 -31.13 57.01
N ARG A 3 11.81 -31.98 55.98
CA ARG A 3 12.34 -31.67 54.66
C ARG A 3 11.24 -30.90 53.91
N LEU A 4 11.43 -29.57 53.71
CA LEU A 4 10.66 -28.73 52.84
C LEU A 4 11.02 -29.07 51.38
N LEU A 5 10.08 -29.75 50.69
CA LEU A 5 10.18 -30.00 49.26
C LEU A 5 9.68 -28.76 48.52
N SER A 6 10.63 -27.94 48.02
CA SER A 6 10.32 -26.74 47.24
C SER A 6 9.87 -27.17 45.83
N LEU A 7 8.57 -27.05 45.57
CA LEU A 7 7.98 -27.31 44.25
C LEU A 7 8.25 -26.10 43.33
N PHE A 8 9.25 -26.23 42.47
CA PHE A 8 9.59 -25.24 41.45
C PHE A 8 8.60 -25.37 40.30
N VAL A 9 7.56 -24.50 40.25
CA VAL A 9 6.60 -24.44 39.16
C VAL A 9 7.25 -23.72 37.97
N LEU A 10 7.65 -24.50 36.98
CA LEU A 10 8.15 -23.99 35.69
C LEU A 10 6.96 -23.41 34.86
N VAL A 11 6.77 -22.11 34.92
CA VAL A 11 5.82 -21.40 34.06
C VAL A 11 6.38 -21.26 32.66
N LEU A 12 5.95 -22.12 31.74
CA LEU A 12 6.25 -21.99 30.32
C LEU A 12 5.40 -20.86 29.76
N PRO A 13 5.99 -19.82 29.14
CA PRO A 13 5.21 -18.82 28.43
C PRO A 13 4.63 -19.47 27.17
N LEU A 14 3.28 -19.61 27.12
CA LEU A 14 2.60 -19.90 25.87
C LEU A 14 2.74 -18.67 24.98
N GLY A 15 3.74 -18.68 24.10
CA GLY A 15 3.86 -17.70 23.03
C GLY A 15 2.69 -17.88 22.07
N CYS A 16 1.74 -16.96 22.05
CA CYS A 16 0.79 -16.83 20.96
C CYS A 16 1.57 -16.48 19.68
N GLY A 17 1.97 -17.49 18.91
CA GLY A 17 2.47 -17.31 17.56
C GLY A 17 1.35 -16.75 16.69
N SER A 18 1.40 -15.47 16.32
CA SER A 18 0.53 -14.92 15.30
C SER A 18 0.81 -15.62 13.97
N SER A 19 -0.16 -16.37 13.46
CA SER A 19 -0.08 -17.12 12.18
C SER A 19 -0.06 -16.20 10.94
N GLY A 20 0.20 -14.91 11.10
CA GLY A 20 0.23 -13.92 10.03
C GLY A 20 1.58 -13.87 9.31
N ILE A 21 1.56 -13.46 8.06
CA ILE A 21 2.77 -13.15 7.31
C ILE A 21 3.41 -11.92 7.97
N PRO A 22 4.74 -11.98 8.29
CA PRO A 22 5.39 -10.86 8.96
C PRO A 22 5.35 -9.61 8.07
N VAL A 23 4.98 -8.48 8.67
CA VAL A 23 4.99 -7.15 8.04
C VAL A 23 6.10 -6.30 8.66
N ALA A 24 6.59 -5.35 7.87
CA ALA A 24 7.60 -4.41 8.30
C ALA A 24 7.21 -2.99 7.90
N LYS A 25 7.56 -2.00 8.72
CA LYS A 25 7.24 -0.60 8.43
C LYS A 25 7.82 -0.17 7.11
N VAL A 26 6.99 0.47 6.28
CA VAL A 26 7.39 1.02 4.99
C VAL A 26 6.86 2.45 4.88
N SER A 27 7.76 3.34 4.54
CA SER A 27 7.47 4.75 4.22
C SER A 27 8.30 5.17 3.01
N GLY A 28 8.05 6.36 2.51
CA GLY A 28 8.84 6.95 1.44
C GLY A 28 8.14 8.14 0.81
N ARG A 29 8.66 8.60 -0.31
CA ARG A 29 8.15 9.75 -1.04
C ARG A 29 7.99 9.44 -2.52
N ILE A 30 6.96 9.99 -3.13
CA ILE A 30 6.71 9.90 -4.57
C ILE A 30 6.82 11.28 -5.19
N THR A 31 7.61 11.36 -6.25
CA THR A 31 7.73 12.56 -7.08
C THR A 31 7.45 12.23 -8.55
N TYR A 32 6.93 13.18 -9.29
CA TYR A 32 6.77 13.12 -10.73
C TYR A 32 7.36 14.38 -11.36
N LEU A 33 8.34 14.19 -12.25
CA LEU A 33 9.13 15.29 -12.85
C LEU A 33 9.71 16.23 -11.76
N GLY A 34 10.17 15.67 -10.64
CA GLY A 34 10.77 16.41 -9.53
C GLY A 34 9.77 17.04 -8.56
N LEU A 35 8.47 17.04 -8.85
CA LEU A 35 7.44 17.60 -7.98
C LEU A 35 6.77 16.50 -7.12
N PRO A 36 6.42 16.79 -5.85
CA PRO A 36 5.72 15.83 -5.01
C PRO A 36 4.35 15.46 -5.59
N VAL A 37 4.02 14.18 -5.51
CA VAL A 37 2.73 13.64 -6.00
C VAL A 37 1.80 13.45 -4.82
N ALA A 38 0.85 14.36 -4.63
CA ALA A 38 -0.15 14.29 -3.58
C ALA A 38 -1.36 13.42 -3.97
N ASN A 39 -1.98 12.78 -2.98
CA ASN A 39 -3.20 11.96 -3.14
C ASN A 39 -3.05 10.73 -4.05
N ALA A 40 -1.84 10.30 -4.39
CA ALA A 40 -1.62 9.08 -5.14
C ALA A 40 -1.87 7.84 -4.28
N SER A 41 -2.52 6.85 -4.87
CA SER A 41 -2.65 5.52 -4.26
C SER A 41 -1.38 4.72 -4.55
N VAL A 42 -0.84 4.09 -3.52
CA VAL A 42 0.37 3.25 -3.56
C VAL A 42 -0.02 1.84 -3.16
N SER A 43 0.39 0.85 -3.94
CA SER A 43 0.16 -0.56 -3.65
C SER A 43 1.46 -1.35 -3.80
N PHE A 44 1.82 -2.08 -2.74
CA PHE A 44 2.90 -3.07 -2.78
C PHE A 44 2.30 -4.45 -2.88
N VAL A 45 2.47 -5.09 -4.03
CA VAL A 45 1.95 -6.42 -4.35
C VAL A 45 3.05 -7.45 -4.12
N PRO A 46 2.96 -8.27 -3.07
CA PRO A 46 3.96 -9.29 -2.79
C PRO A 46 4.05 -10.34 -3.90
N ASP A 47 5.26 -10.79 -4.23
CA ASP A 47 5.45 -11.90 -5.17
C ASP A 47 5.00 -13.25 -4.60
N LYS A 48 4.90 -13.36 -3.28
CA LYS A 48 4.45 -14.59 -2.60
C LYS A 48 2.94 -14.75 -2.74
N ILE A 49 2.52 -15.84 -3.35
CA ILE A 49 1.09 -16.21 -3.52
C ILE A 49 0.39 -16.34 -2.17
N GLY A 50 -0.85 -15.87 -2.09
CA GLY A 50 -1.66 -15.92 -0.88
C GLY A 50 -1.36 -14.81 0.14
N THR A 51 -0.55 -13.82 -0.26
CA THR A 51 -0.25 -12.64 0.56
C THR A 51 -1.10 -11.46 0.10
N ILE A 52 -1.67 -10.72 1.05
CA ILE A 52 -2.46 -9.52 0.71
C ILE A 52 -1.53 -8.35 0.38
N PRO A 53 -1.91 -7.48 -0.57
CA PRO A 53 -1.16 -6.27 -0.87
C PRO A 53 -1.19 -5.28 0.30
N ALA A 54 -0.09 -4.53 0.45
CA ALA A 54 -0.06 -3.36 1.31
C ALA A 54 -0.50 -2.13 0.52
N LEU A 55 -1.32 -1.29 1.14
CA LEU A 55 -1.89 -0.10 0.52
C LEU A 55 -1.50 1.17 1.29
N GLY A 56 -1.33 2.26 0.58
CA GLY A 56 -1.09 3.57 1.15
C GLY A 56 -1.59 4.69 0.24
N LYS A 57 -1.55 5.91 0.77
CA LYS A 57 -1.87 7.12 0.02
C LYS A 57 -0.84 8.19 0.35
N THR A 58 -0.44 8.97 -0.65
CA THR A 58 0.49 10.08 -0.44
C THR A 58 -0.23 11.31 0.14
N ASP A 59 0.48 12.02 1.02
CA ASP A 59 0.08 13.33 1.54
C ASP A 59 0.44 14.47 0.56
N ALA A 60 0.27 15.72 1.02
CA ALA A 60 0.56 16.92 0.22
C ALA A 60 2.04 17.03 -0.21
N ASP A 61 2.96 16.46 0.57
CA ASP A 61 4.40 16.45 0.30
C ASP A 61 4.84 15.22 -0.52
N GLY A 62 3.88 14.39 -0.95
CA GLY A 62 4.14 13.13 -1.65
C GLY A 62 4.63 12.00 -0.75
N ARG A 63 4.60 12.15 0.58
CA ARG A 63 5.02 11.13 1.53
C ARG A 63 3.91 10.10 1.73
N TYR A 64 4.30 8.84 1.93
CA TYR A 64 3.34 7.75 2.20
C TYR A 64 3.83 6.82 3.30
N THR A 65 2.88 6.15 3.91
CA THR A 65 3.07 4.96 4.75
C THR A 65 2.15 3.86 4.26
N LEU A 66 2.51 2.61 4.49
CA LEU A 66 1.72 1.46 4.04
C LEU A 66 0.97 0.80 5.18
N ASN A 67 -0.15 0.20 4.83
CA ASN A 67 -1.03 -0.58 5.70
C ASN A 67 -1.31 -1.94 5.05
N THR A 68 -1.21 -3.02 5.80
CA THR A 68 -1.54 -4.38 5.37
C THR A 68 -2.72 -4.94 6.18
N TYR A 69 -2.56 -5.08 7.49
CA TYR A 69 -3.58 -5.58 8.41
C TYR A 69 -4.13 -4.48 9.32
N GLY A 70 -3.35 -3.45 9.59
CA GLY A 70 -3.68 -2.35 10.48
C GLY A 70 -3.03 -1.04 10.06
N ALA A 71 -3.36 0.04 10.77
CA ALA A 71 -2.84 1.36 10.45
C ALA A 71 -1.32 1.43 10.60
N SER A 72 -0.62 1.82 9.54
CA SER A 72 0.84 2.04 9.49
C SER A 72 1.67 0.83 9.96
N ASP A 73 1.13 -0.38 9.77
CA ASP A 73 1.84 -1.62 10.09
C ASP A 73 2.88 -1.99 9.01
N GLY A 74 2.75 -1.42 7.81
CA GLY A 74 3.71 -1.55 6.73
C GLY A 74 3.31 -2.52 5.64
N ALA A 75 4.27 -3.27 5.11
CA ALA A 75 4.09 -4.23 4.02
C ALA A 75 4.67 -5.60 4.38
N PRO A 76 4.18 -6.69 3.74
CA PRO A 76 4.74 -8.02 3.90
C PRO A 76 6.22 -8.07 3.58
N VAL A 77 6.99 -8.74 4.44
CA VAL A 77 8.44 -8.94 4.26
C VAL A 77 8.69 -9.82 3.04
N GLY A 78 9.58 -9.37 2.16
CA GLY A 78 9.96 -10.04 0.93
C GLY A 78 9.86 -9.14 -0.30
N TRP A 79 9.95 -9.74 -1.47
CA TRP A 79 9.88 -9.02 -2.74
C TRP A 79 8.45 -8.58 -3.04
N CYS A 80 8.31 -7.30 -3.36
CA CYS A 80 7.06 -6.67 -3.75
C CYS A 80 7.20 -5.91 -5.06
N ARG A 81 6.20 -6.00 -5.91
CA ARG A 81 6.03 -5.13 -7.08
C ARG A 81 5.16 -3.95 -6.68
N VAL A 82 5.47 -2.77 -7.19
CA VAL A 82 4.82 -1.54 -6.75
C VAL A 82 3.94 -0.97 -7.87
N ALA A 83 2.70 -0.64 -7.54
CA ALA A 83 1.83 0.14 -8.39
C ALA A 83 1.55 1.49 -7.74
N ILE A 84 1.50 2.53 -8.56
CA ILE A 84 1.21 3.91 -8.13
C ILE A 84 0.19 4.47 -9.10
N SER A 85 -0.94 4.95 -8.59
CA SER A 85 -1.99 5.52 -9.43
C SER A 85 -2.45 6.87 -8.90
N LEU A 86 -2.70 7.79 -9.82
CA LEU A 86 -3.31 9.08 -9.54
C LEU A 86 -4.16 9.48 -10.73
N THR A 87 -5.45 9.72 -10.46
CA THR A 87 -6.40 10.24 -11.44
C THR A 87 -6.95 11.56 -10.95
N GLY A 88 -7.27 12.45 -11.87
CA GLY A 88 -8.01 13.66 -11.58
C GLY A 88 -9.46 13.38 -11.19
N PRO A 89 -10.25 14.42 -10.94
CA PRO A 89 -11.67 14.27 -10.69
C PRO A 89 -12.37 13.60 -11.87
N PRO A 90 -13.44 12.81 -11.62
CA PRO A 90 -14.23 12.24 -12.69
C PRO A 90 -14.84 13.35 -13.56
N PRO A 91 -15.03 13.11 -14.87
CA PRO A 91 -15.73 14.05 -15.71
C PRO A 91 -17.17 14.21 -15.24
N PRO A 92 -17.80 15.38 -15.44
CA PRO A 92 -19.21 15.56 -15.13
C PRO A 92 -20.07 14.57 -15.92
N LEU A 93 -21.06 13.99 -15.28
CA LEU A 93 -22.01 13.10 -15.93
C LEU A 93 -22.79 13.87 -17.03
N PRO A 94 -23.01 13.27 -18.20
CA PRO A 94 -23.91 13.82 -19.18
C PRO A 94 -25.30 14.11 -18.57
N GLU A 95 -25.92 15.23 -18.93
CA GLU A 95 -27.15 15.71 -18.30
C GLU A 95 -28.32 14.70 -18.34
N HIS A 96 -28.38 13.88 -19.40
CA HIS A 96 -29.40 12.82 -19.50
C HIS A 96 -29.21 11.67 -18.52
N LEU A 97 -27.98 11.44 -17.99
CA LEU A 97 -27.66 10.43 -16.96
C LEU A 97 -27.69 11.02 -15.55
N ALA A 98 -27.45 12.34 -15.42
CA ALA A 98 -27.50 13.02 -14.12
C ALA A 98 -28.91 13.04 -13.49
N LYS A 99 -29.95 12.87 -14.29
CA LYS A 99 -31.36 12.80 -13.85
C LYS A 99 -31.77 11.41 -13.31
N ALA A 100 -30.96 10.38 -13.55
CA ALA A 100 -31.20 9.03 -13.03
C ALA A 100 -30.32 8.82 -11.80
N GLU A 101 -30.79 9.19 -10.60
CA GLU A 101 -30.04 9.12 -9.34
C GLU A 101 -29.41 7.73 -9.08
N ALA A 102 -30.10 6.66 -9.47
CA ALA A 102 -29.58 5.29 -9.34
C ALA A 102 -28.44 4.95 -10.33
N ALA A 103 -28.34 5.64 -11.47
CA ALA A 103 -27.28 5.43 -12.45
C ALA A 103 -26.01 6.24 -12.13
N ALA A 104 -26.17 7.36 -11.42
CA ALA A 104 -25.05 8.23 -11.05
C ALA A 104 -24.10 7.58 -10.04
N GLU A 105 -24.59 6.75 -9.13
CA GLU A 105 -23.75 6.03 -8.17
C GLU A 105 -22.99 4.86 -8.80
N THR A 106 -23.50 4.29 -9.91
CA THR A 106 -22.92 3.08 -10.53
C THR A 106 -21.95 3.39 -11.68
N MET A 107 -22.01 4.58 -12.27
CA MET A 107 -21.19 5.00 -13.42
C MET A 107 -20.19 6.10 -13.07
N GLN A 108 -19.32 5.86 -12.08
CA GLN A 108 -18.16 6.74 -11.89
C GLN A 108 -17.10 6.44 -12.96
N MET A 109 -17.09 7.23 -14.03
CA MET A 109 -15.98 7.18 -14.99
C MET A 109 -14.69 7.64 -14.29
N PRO A 110 -13.60 6.86 -14.38
CA PRO A 110 -12.33 7.28 -13.80
C PRO A 110 -11.87 8.60 -14.42
N GLY A 111 -11.35 9.50 -13.60
CA GLY A 111 -10.77 10.75 -14.05
C GLY A 111 -9.54 10.53 -14.95
N LYS A 112 -9.08 11.60 -15.58
CA LYS A 112 -7.86 11.55 -16.42
C LYS A 112 -6.64 11.18 -15.56
N PRO A 113 -5.73 10.33 -16.06
CA PRO A 113 -4.46 10.05 -15.38
C PRO A 113 -3.64 11.33 -15.21
N LEU A 114 -3.08 11.51 -14.00
CA LEU A 114 -2.18 12.64 -13.68
C LEU A 114 -0.72 12.21 -13.58
N ILE A 115 -0.46 10.91 -13.66
CA ILE A 115 0.87 10.32 -13.80
C ILE A 115 0.82 9.27 -14.92
N PRO A 116 1.95 8.85 -15.50
CA PRO A 116 1.95 7.88 -16.60
C PRO A 116 1.30 6.56 -16.22
N LYS A 117 0.37 6.09 -17.07
CA LYS A 117 -0.42 4.86 -16.87
C LYS A 117 0.44 3.61 -16.63
N LYS A 118 1.68 3.59 -17.09
CA LYS A 118 2.61 2.46 -16.84
C LYS A 118 2.77 2.13 -15.35
N TYR A 119 2.61 3.12 -14.47
CA TYR A 119 2.73 2.93 -13.02
C TYR A 119 1.47 2.40 -12.34
N PHE A 120 0.33 2.40 -13.04
CA PHE A 120 -0.97 2.01 -12.47
C PHE A 120 -1.09 0.52 -12.17
N SER A 121 -0.26 -0.31 -12.80
CA SER A 121 -0.23 -1.76 -12.55
C SER A 121 1.15 -2.20 -12.06
N ALA A 122 1.18 -3.13 -11.13
CA ALA A 122 2.39 -3.74 -10.61
C ALA A 122 3.21 -4.48 -11.69
N GLU A 123 2.54 -4.94 -12.76
CA GLU A 123 3.17 -5.63 -13.88
C GLU A 123 3.88 -4.66 -14.84
N THR A 124 3.28 -3.48 -15.07
CA THR A 124 3.77 -2.52 -16.06
C THR A 124 4.68 -1.44 -15.47
N SER A 125 4.59 -1.21 -14.17
CA SER A 125 5.40 -0.18 -13.48
C SER A 125 6.89 -0.46 -13.52
N LYS A 126 7.28 -1.76 -13.54
CA LYS A 126 8.65 -2.25 -13.40
C LYS A 126 9.32 -1.84 -12.08
N LEU A 127 8.56 -1.31 -11.14
CA LEU A 127 9.03 -0.97 -9.81
C LEU A 127 8.99 -2.23 -8.94
N LYS A 128 10.15 -2.63 -8.43
CA LYS A 128 10.28 -3.81 -7.56
C LYS A 128 11.21 -3.49 -6.41
N VAL A 129 10.80 -3.83 -5.20
CA VAL A 129 11.57 -3.59 -3.97
C VAL A 129 11.55 -4.83 -3.08
N GLU A 130 12.55 -4.97 -2.24
CA GLU A 130 12.59 -5.99 -1.20
C GLU A 130 12.33 -5.35 0.15
N VAL A 131 11.20 -5.68 0.76
CA VAL A 131 10.85 -5.26 2.12
C VAL A 131 11.59 -6.16 3.11
N LYS A 132 12.46 -5.57 3.92
CA LYS A 132 13.24 -6.24 4.96
C LYS A 132 12.59 -6.06 6.33
N SER A 133 12.87 -6.94 7.26
CA SER A 133 12.46 -6.78 8.66
C SER A 133 12.95 -5.44 9.23
N GLY A 134 12.12 -4.78 10.03
CA GLY A 134 12.40 -3.46 10.60
C GLY A 134 11.73 -2.34 9.85
N SER A 135 12.44 -1.23 9.61
CA SER A 135 11.93 -0.06 8.90
C SER A 135 12.57 0.04 7.52
N ASN A 136 11.75 0.33 6.52
CA ASN A 136 12.16 0.50 5.12
C ASN A 136 11.72 1.87 4.64
N GLU A 137 12.53 2.49 3.79
CA GLU A 137 12.21 3.73 3.10
C GLU A 137 12.43 3.56 1.61
N PHE A 138 11.39 3.79 0.81
CA PHE A 138 11.46 3.68 -0.65
C PHE A 138 10.89 4.93 -1.30
N ASP A 139 11.77 5.69 -1.96
CA ASP A 139 11.41 6.86 -2.74
C ASP A 139 11.27 6.51 -4.22
N PHE A 140 10.22 7.01 -4.86
CA PHE A 140 9.96 6.76 -6.28
C PHE A 140 9.92 8.09 -7.04
N ALA A 141 10.90 8.30 -7.92
CA ALA A 141 10.89 9.37 -8.89
C ALA A 141 10.25 8.85 -10.18
N LEU A 142 9.03 9.27 -10.46
CA LEU A 142 8.28 8.86 -11.64
C LEU A 142 8.69 9.72 -12.84
N GLU A 143 8.86 9.07 -13.99
CA GLU A 143 9.28 9.69 -15.24
C GLU A 143 8.41 9.23 -16.40
N GLY A 144 8.45 10.01 -17.48
CA GLY A 144 7.75 9.72 -18.74
C GLY A 144 6.54 10.62 -18.95
N ASP A 145 6.04 10.62 -20.17
CA ASP A 145 4.95 11.49 -20.61
C ASP A 145 3.58 10.92 -20.24
N LEU A 146 2.65 11.81 -19.99
CA LEU A 146 1.23 11.49 -19.94
C LEU A 146 0.77 11.19 -21.37
N LYS A 147 0.67 9.92 -21.72
CA LYS A 147 0.04 9.55 -22.99
C LYS A 147 -1.48 9.64 -22.84
N PRO A 148 -2.17 10.26 -23.82
CA PRO A 148 -3.62 10.36 -23.82
C PRO A 148 -4.33 9.02 -23.81
#